data_2d705feb1c0fd7c93af5c89d9a86b671
#
_entry.id   2d705feb1c0fd7c93af5c89d9a86b671
#
_cell.length_a   1.000
_cell.length_b   1.000
_cell.length_c   1.000
_cell.angle_alpha   90.00
_cell.angle_beta   90.00
_cell.angle_gamma   90.00
#
_symmetry.space_group_name_H-M   'P 1'
#
loop_
_entity.id
_entity.type
_entity.pdbx_description
1 polymer ?
#
loop_
_entity_poly.entity_id
_entity_poly.type
_entity_poly.pdbx_seq_one_letter_code
_entity_poly.pdbx_strand_id
1 'polypeptide(L)'
;MPHDPRHPRELGAELRRQGRLAEAVEVLQRALEHAPGDAQMLSELAHAWRLQGNLDEARGAASRAIEIAPGLASAWFNLGAVQVAQGETLRGIESYRKALELDPGFAEAWSNLGGALGESGDTAGEIGAYRRAVIIKPQLAPVWSNLGSALLEAGETEQALAACKHAVELAPEFAAAWSNLGNAYHEHGEHAESVRACERALQLSLELAGAWSNLGCALLEQGAIEQSLAAHRRALELEPRNARARYNLGIAQERDRQYEAAVASYRRAVELDAAHAPAWMRLSCVLLMRGAFPEGWALYEWRWREKKAAPKRYDFTSWTGELAPGRRLLLWGEQGIGDEIIYASIIGDLVDAGLSVTLEIDPRLARLMRRSFPRIKVVARADPAAVDPAAFDCQAPLAGLGRWLRPSFDSFPRHAGYLKADGERVARFSARLRHMGATAVVGISWSSANREIGADKSTALADWAAVLRVPGVRFVDLQYGNTASAREELRLRQGLEVTHLPDVDLFNDLEGLAALCAACDLVITVSNVTAHMAGALGKPVWLLTPASQGKIWYWFCRRNDSAWYPSMRIFTQQAPRNWGPELDAIRKELTTFVTKR
;
A
#
# COMPACT_ATOMS: atom_id res chain seq x y z
N MET A 1 -24.57 55.20 -17.09
CA MET A 1 -25.37 54.05 -16.68
C MET A 1 -26.59 54.60 -15.96
N PRO A 2 -27.83 54.03 -16.12
CA PRO A 2 -28.98 54.46 -15.33
C PRO A 2 -28.69 54.24 -13.86
N HIS A 3 -29.13 55.16 -13.01
CA HIS A 3 -29.04 55.06 -11.54
C HIS A 3 -29.77 53.80 -11.06
N ASP A 4 -29.01 52.72 -10.80
CA ASP A 4 -29.54 51.57 -10.10
C ASP A 4 -29.74 51.97 -8.62
N PRO A 5 -30.96 51.92 -8.09
CA PRO A 5 -31.26 52.41 -6.73
C PRO A 5 -30.66 51.51 -5.63
N ARG A 6 -30.02 50.39 -5.97
CA ARG A 6 -29.41 49.47 -4.98
C ARG A 6 -28.16 50.09 -4.37
N HIS A 7 -27.91 49.80 -3.08
CA HIS A 7 -26.70 50.21 -2.41
C HIS A 7 -25.47 49.64 -3.18
N PRO A 8 -24.41 50.42 -3.47
CA PRO A 8 -23.26 49.96 -4.26
C PRO A 8 -22.64 48.65 -3.84
N ARG A 9 -22.67 48.34 -2.53
CA ARG A 9 -22.21 47.07 -1.98
C ARG A 9 -23.09 45.91 -2.45
N GLU A 10 -24.41 46.04 -2.43
CA GLU A 10 -25.34 45.01 -2.90
C GLU A 10 -25.21 44.76 -4.40
N LEU A 11 -25.04 45.85 -5.17
CA LEU A 11 -24.80 45.75 -6.59
C LEU A 11 -23.45 45.08 -6.91
N GLY A 12 -22.39 45.44 -6.17
CA GLY A 12 -21.08 44.80 -6.31
C GLY A 12 -21.12 43.28 -6.01
N ALA A 13 -21.82 42.91 -4.93
CA ALA A 13 -22.00 41.50 -4.57
C ALA A 13 -22.83 40.73 -5.63
N GLU A 14 -23.86 41.38 -6.21
CA GLU A 14 -24.69 40.77 -7.26
C GLU A 14 -23.89 40.59 -8.58
N LEU A 15 -23.16 41.62 -9.02
CA LEU A 15 -22.30 41.55 -10.19
C LEU A 15 -21.23 40.44 -10.02
N ARG A 16 -20.65 40.33 -8.84
CA ARG A 16 -19.70 39.25 -8.53
C ARG A 16 -20.35 37.87 -8.64
N ARG A 17 -21.58 37.67 -8.12
CA ARG A 17 -22.32 36.40 -8.27
C ARG A 17 -22.63 36.04 -9.70
N GLN A 18 -22.82 37.07 -10.57
CA GLN A 18 -23.02 36.92 -12.01
C GLN A 18 -21.72 36.71 -12.79
N GLY A 19 -20.54 36.70 -12.17
CA GLY A 19 -19.24 36.59 -12.82
C GLY A 19 -18.76 37.86 -13.49
N ARG A 20 -19.49 38.98 -13.35
CA ARG A 20 -19.16 40.30 -13.92
C ARG A 20 -18.17 41.05 -13.03
N LEU A 21 -16.99 40.45 -12.86
CA LEU A 21 -16.01 40.88 -11.85
C LEU A 21 -15.44 42.27 -12.11
N ALA A 22 -15.19 42.62 -13.36
CA ALA A 22 -14.67 43.96 -13.72
C ALA A 22 -15.66 45.07 -13.34
N GLU A 23 -16.92 44.84 -13.60
CA GLU A 23 -17.97 45.82 -13.28
C GLU A 23 -18.21 45.90 -11.76
N ALA A 24 -18.09 44.77 -11.05
CA ALA A 24 -18.17 44.75 -9.59
C ALA A 24 -17.04 45.59 -8.96
N VAL A 25 -15.81 45.45 -9.45
CA VAL A 25 -14.67 46.26 -9.02
C VAL A 25 -14.90 47.74 -9.29
N GLU A 26 -15.33 48.12 -10.53
CA GLU A 26 -15.56 49.49 -10.90
C GLU A 26 -16.63 50.17 -10.01
N VAL A 27 -17.74 49.48 -9.77
CA VAL A 27 -18.82 49.99 -8.91
C VAL A 27 -18.34 50.22 -7.48
N LEU A 28 -17.60 49.26 -6.91
CA LEU A 28 -17.09 49.35 -5.54
C LEU A 28 -16.00 50.41 -5.41
N GLN A 29 -15.11 50.57 -6.37
CA GLN A 29 -14.08 51.63 -6.40
C GLN A 29 -14.68 53.02 -6.43
N ARG A 30 -15.63 53.28 -7.35
CA ARG A 30 -16.34 54.57 -7.42
C ARG A 30 -17.08 54.89 -6.13
N ALA A 31 -17.70 53.89 -5.50
CA ALA A 31 -18.38 54.10 -4.23
C ALA A 31 -17.39 54.47 -3.12
N LEU A 32 -16.21 53.85 -3.11
CA LEU A 32 -15.15 54.13 -2.13
C LEU A 32 -14.49 55.49 -2.33
N GLU A 33 -14.58 56.14 -3.51
CA GLU A 33 -14.20 57.55 -3.69
C GLU A 33 -15.03 58.50 -2.80
N HIS A 34 -16.30 58.14 -2.56
CA HIS A 34 -17.22 58.94 -1.73
C HIS A 34 -17.26 58.47 -0.27
N ALA A 35 -16.85 57.21 -0.02
CA ALA A 35 -16.84 56.61 1.32
C ALA A 35 -15.54 55.80 1.56
N PRO A 36 -14.36 56.45 1.62
CA PRO A 36 -13.05 55.75 1.66
C PRO A 36 -12.80 54.96 2.93
N GLY A 37 -13.63 55.16 3.97
CA GLY A 37 -13.58 54.46 5.24
C GLY A 37 -14.61 53.32 5.38
N ASP A 38 -15.32 52.93 4.33
CA ASP A 38 -16.26 51.80 4.40
C ASP A 38 -15.52 50.47 4.34
N ALA A 39 -15.26 49.88 5.51
CA ALA A 39 -14.56 48.62 5.66
C ALA A 39 -15.28 47.44 5.01
N GLN A 40 -16.61 47.46 4.95
CA GLN A 40 -17.39 46.39 4.32
C GLN A 40 -17.27 46.45 2.80
N MET A 41 -17.28 47.65 2.19
CA MET A 41 -17.03 47.83 0.75
C MET A 41 -15.59 47.45 0.38
N LEU A 42 -14.59 47.78 1.21
CA LEU A 42 -13.20 47.36 1.01
C LEU A 42 -13.07 45.83 1.07
N SER A 43 -13.78 45.18 1.98
CA SER A 43 -13.80 43.70 2.09
C SER A 43 -14.43 43.03 0.85
N GLU A 44 -15.54 43.60 0.31
CA GLU A 44 -16.15 43.10 -0.94
C GLU A 44 -15.24 43.37 -2.16
N LEU A 45 -14.55 44.50 -2.20
CA LEU A 45 -13.59 44.83 -3.25
C LEU A 45 -12.38 43.86 -3.23
N ALA A 46 -11.87 43.54 -2.04
CA ALA A 46 -10.82 42.53 -1.88
C ALA A 46 -11.25 41.15 -2.43
N HIS A 47 -12.50 40.75 -2.13
CA HIS A 47 -13.05 39.53 -2.69
C HIS A 47 -13.13 39.56 -4.23
N ALA A 48 -13.62 40.63 -4.80
CA ALA A 48 -13.75 40.81 -6.27
C ALA A 48 -12.38 40.76 -6.93
N TRP A 49 -11.37 41.51 -6.42
CA TRP A 49 -10.00 41.47 -6.93
C TRP A 49 -9.35 40.12 -6.84
N ARG A 50 -9.55 39.41 -5.72
CA ARG A 50 -9.04 38.04 -5.57
C ARG A 50 -9.58 37.11 -6.65
N LEU A 51 -10.88 37.21 -6.96
CA LEU A 51 -11.50 36.39 -8.03
C LEU A 51 -11.00 36.77 -9.43
N GLN A 52 -10.54 38.02 -9.63
CA GLN A 52 -9.88 38.45 -10.86
C GLN A 52 -8.40 38.01 -10.94
N GLY A 53 -7.82 37.52 -9.87
CA GLY A 53 -6.39 37.18 -9.77
C GLY A 53 -5.49 38.38 -9.38
N ASN A 54 -6.06 39.55 -9.08
CA ASN A 54 -5.34 40.74 -8.63
C ASN A 54 -5.07 40.63 -7.11
N LEU A 55 -4.11 39.76 -6.76
CA LEU A 55 -3.91 39.34 -5.36
C LEU A 55 -3.31 40.45 -4.48
N ASP A 56 -2.46 41.32 -5.04
CA ASP A 56 -1.81 42.38 -4.25
C ASP A 56 -2.81 43.48 -3.92
N GLU A 57 -3.66 43.90 -4.88
CA GLU A 57 -4.75 44.83 -4.64
C GLU A 57 -5.77 44.29 -3.66
N ALA A 58 -6.10 42.99 -3.80
CA ALA A 58 -7.00 42.31 -2.88
C ALA A 58 -6.44 42.29 -1.45
N ARG A 59 -5.15 42.04 -1.28
CA ARG A 59 -4.45 42.08 0.01
C ARG A 59 -4.49 43.49 0.61
N GLY A 60 -4.18 44.51 -0.18
CA GLY A 60 -4.23 45.91 0.25
C GLY A 60 -5.61 46.34 0.73
N ALA A 61 -6.66 45.98 0.00
CA ALA A 61 -8.04 46.30 0.37
C ALA A 61 -8.49 45.55 1.65
N ALA A 62 -8.17 44.26 1.77
CA ALA A 62 -8.50 43.48 2.97
C ALA A 62 -7.77 44.03 4.21
N SER A 63 -6.47 44.35 4.10
CA SER A 63 -5.70 44.94 5.18
C SER A 63 -6.23 46.27 5.63
N ARG A 64 -6.59 47.16 4.68
CA ARG A 64 -7.20 48.45 5.00
C ARG A 64 -8.59 48.30 5.64
N ALA A 65 -9.39 47.31 5.22
CA ALA A 65 -10.66 47.00 5.87
C ALA A 65 -10.46 46.59 7.35
N ILE A 66 -9.40 45.80 7.66
CA ILE A 66 -9.05 45.38 9.01
C ILE A 66 -8.55 46.56 9.86
N GLU A 67 -7.74 47.45 9.28
CA GLU A 67 -7.26 48.66 9.97
C GLU A 67 -8.44 49.56 10.40
N ILE A 68 -9.45 49.70 9.55
CA ILE A 68 -10.65 50.51 9.84
C ILE A 68 -11.59 49.79 10.80
N ALA A 69 -11.81 48.53 10.59
CA ALA A 69 -12.73 47.71 11.37
C ALA A 69 -12.09 46.35 11.74
N PRO A 70 -11.27 46.26 12.81
CA PRO A 70 -10.58 45.04 13.21
C PRO A 70 -11.55 43.90 13.60
N GLY A 71 -12.80 44.25 13.96
CA GLY A 71 -13.86 43.29 14.29
C GLY A 71 -14.62 42.73 13.08
N LEU A 72 -14.26 43.10 11.85
CA LEU A 72 -14.96 42.66 10.64
C LEU A 72 -14.47 41.28 10.18
N ALA A 73 -15.18 40.21 10.55
CA ALA A 73 -14.82 38.82 10.21
C ALA A 73 -14.60 38.58 8.71
N SER A 74 -15.42 39.20 7.84
CA SER A 74 -15.28 39.07 6.38
C SER A 74 -13.97 39.65 5.83
N ALA A 75 -13.39 40.66 6.46
CA ALA A 75 -12.10 41.22 6.05
C ALA A 75 -10.94 40.26 6.37
N TRP A 76 -10.95 39.65 7.56
CA TRP A 76 -9.99 38.60 7.93
C TRP A 76 -10.12 37.35 7.05
N PHE A 77 -11.35 36.93 6.74
CA PHE A 77 -11.62 35.84 5.81
C PHE A 77 -11.04 36.13 4.42
N ASN A 78 -11.28 37.32 3.86
CA ASN A 78 -10.76 37.68 2.55
C ASN A 78 -9.22 37.80 2.56
N LEU A 79 -8.61 38.31 3.64
CA LEU A 79 -7.16 38.32 3.80
C LEU A 79 -6.59 36.91 3.80
N GLY A 80 -7.19 36.00 4.57
CA GLY A 80 -6.79 34.60 4.61
C GLY A 80 -6.87 33.93 3.22
N ALA A 81 -7.96 34.16 2.48
CA ALA A 81 -8.14 33.63 1.15
C ALA A 81 -7.09 34.15 0.14
N VAL A 82 -6.69 35.42 0.27
CA VAL A 82 -5.63 36.02 -0.56
C VAL A 82 -4.26 35.41 -0.18
N GLN A 83 -3.95 35.29 1.11
CA GLN A 83 -2.69 34.73 1.59
C GLN A 83 -2.49 33.28 1.14
N VAL A 84 -3.54 32.43 1.22
CA VAL A 84 -3.50 31.06 0.67
C VAL A 84 -3.25 31.10 -0.84
N ALA A 85 -3.95 31.97 -1.60
CA ALA A 85 -3.77 32.10 -3.04
C ALA A 85 -2.34 32.57 -3.43
N GLN A 86 -1.67 33.31 -2.54
CA GLN A 86 -0.25 33.71 -2.70
C GLN A 86 0.74 32.64 -2.22
N GLY A 87 0.29 31.48 -1.74
CA GLY A 87 1.14 30.41 -1.21
C GLY A 87 1.58 30.63 0.25
N GLU A 88 1.03 31.64 0.94
CA GLU A 88 1.30 31.95 2.34
C GLU A 88 0.32 31.17 3.26
N THR A 89 0.19 29.83 3.06
CA THR A 89 -0.87 29.00 3.67
C THR A 89 -0.95 29.13 5.19
N LEU A 90 0.19 29.16 5.90
CA LEU A 90 0.20 29.30 7.36
C LEU A 90 -0.40 30.64 7.84
N ARG A 91 -0.09 31.73 7.15
CA ARG A 91 -0.69 33.05 7.43
C ARG A 91 -2.18 33.06 7.13
N GLY A 92 -2.58 32.40 6.05
CA GLY A 92 -3.98 32.21 5.69
C GLY A 92 -4.78 31.53 6.79
N ILE A 93 -4.20 30.46 7.37
CA ILE A 93 -4.78 29.72 8.53
C ILE A 93 -4.99 30.67 9.72
N GLU A 94 -3.99 31.50 10.06
CA GLU A 94 -4.11 32.48 11.15
C GLU A 94 -5.24 33.48 10.89
N SER A 95 -5.31 34.02 9.66
CA SER A 95 -6.37 34.95 9.27
C SER A 95 -7.77 34.32 9.31
N TYR A 96 -7.92 33.07 8.85
CA TYR A 96 -9.19 32.36 8.97
C TYR A 96 -9.57 32.09 10.43
N ARG A 97 -8.62 31.70 11.27
CA ARG A 97 -8.88 31.55 12.72
C ARG A 97 -9.34 32.85 13.33
N LYS A 98 -8.76 33.99 12.94
CA LYS A 98 -9.18 35.31 13.40
C LYS A 98 -10.60 35.66 12.94
N ALA A 99 -10.96 35.36 11.70
CA ALA A 99 -12.34 35.50 11.21
C ALA A 99 -13.32 34.67 12.04
N LEU A 100 -12.95 33.43 12.43
CA LEU A 100 -13.77 32.51 13.19
C LEU A 100 -13.83 32.83 14.70
N GLU A 101 -12.84 33.51 15.25
CA GLU A 101 -12.93 34.10 16.60
C GLU A 101 -13.98 35.22 16.64
N LEU A 102 -14.10 35.98 15.56
CA LEU A 102 -15.06 37.10 15.44
C LEU A 102 -16.47 36.62 15.07
N ASP A 103 -16.55 35.59 14.21
CA ASP A 103 -17.81 34.96 13.80
C ASP A 103 -17.66 33.44 13.74
N PRO A 104 -17.94 32.73 14.84
CA PRO A 104 -17.91 31.25 14.86
C PRO A 104 -18.94 30.56 13.95
N GLY A 105 -19.96 31.31 13.49
CA GLY A 105 -20.99 30.86 12.56
C GLY A 105 -20.62 30.98 11.08
N PHE A 106 -19.41 31.44 10.76
CA PHE A 106 -18.99 31.66 9.39
C PHE A 106 -18.58 30.35 8.69
N ALA A 107 -19.55 29.63 8.12
CA ALA A 107 -19.36 28.31 7.53
C ALA A 107 -18.32 28.30 6.39
N GLU A 108 -18.28 29.34 5.55
CA GLU A 108 -17.32 29.46 4.47
C GLU A 108 -15.87 29.65 4.99
N ALA A 109 -15.69 30.30 6.12
CA ALA A 109 -14.39 30.43 6.78
C ALA A 109 -13.93 29.08 7.34
N TRP A 110 -14.83 28.31 7.96
CA TRP A 110 -14.55 26.94 8.38
C TRP A 110 -14.16 26.04 7.19
N SER A 111 -14.88 26.14 6.07
CA SER A 111 -14.56 25.37 4.86
C SER A 111 -13.18 25.72 4.31
N ASN A 112 -12.85 27.01 4.18
CA ASN A 112 -11.55 27.44 3.67
C ASN A 112 -10.41 27.14 4.63
N LEU A 113 -10.66 27.23 5.95
CA LEU A 113 -9.70 26.80 6.97
C LEU A 113 -9.41 25.30 6.82
N GLY A 114 -10.44 24.46 6.58
CA GLY A 114 -10.27 23.04 6.31
C GLY A 114 -9.33 22.79 5.14
N GLY A 115 -9.56 23.42 3.99
CA GLY A 115 -8.68 23.29 2.82
C GLY A 115 -7.24 23.73 3.11
N ALA A 116 -7.04 24.86 3.79
CA ALA A 116 -5.70 25.34 4.14
C ALA A 116 -4.97 24.42 5.15
N LEU A 117 -5.70 23.82 6.09
CA LEU A 117 -5.15 22.84 7.02
C LEU A 117 -4.72 21.55 6.29
N GLY A 118 -5.53 21.07 5.34
CA GLY A 118 -5.17 19.93 4.48
C GLY A 118 -3.90 20.21 3.66
N GLU A 119 -3.78 21.39 3.03
CA GLU A 119 -2.55 21.79 2.32
C GLU A 119 -1.31 21.85 3.24
N SER A 120 -1.50 22.16 4.53
CA SER A 120 -0.42 22.16 5.51
C SER A 120 -0.09 20.77 6.10
N GLY A 121 -0.87 19.75 5.77
CA GLY A 121 -0.73 18.38 6.27
C GLY A 121 -1.43 18.11 7.60
N ASP A 122 -2.23 19.03 8.13
CA ASP A 122 -3.05 18.83 9.34
C ASP A 122 -4.41 18.22 8.99
N THR A 123 -4.42 16.93 8.66
CA THR A 123 -5.64 16.20 8.30
C THR A 123 -6.68 16.18 9.43
N ALA A 124 -6.25 16.12 10.69
CA ALA A 124 -7.19 16.13 11.81
C ALA A 124 -7.89 17.49 11.95
N GLY A 125 -7.14 18.58 11.81
CA GLY A 125 -7.67 19.94 11.78
C GLY A 125 -8.61 20.18 10.59
N GLU A 126 -8.23 19.68 9.42
CA GLU A 126 -9.03 19.72 8.17
C GLU A 126 -10.42 19.09 8.38
N ILE A 127 -10.46 17.83 8.84
CA ILE A 127 -11.72 17.12 9.13
C ILE A 127 -12.54 17.89 10.16
N GLY A 128 -11.90 18.39 11.24
CA GLY A 128 -12.56 19.17 12.28
C GLY A 128 -13.23 20.44 11.73
N ALA A 129 -12.54 21.17 10.85
CA ALA A 129 -13.03 22.38 10.22
C ALA A 129 -14.20 22.10 9.25
N TYR A 130 -14.08 21.08 8.39
CA TYR A 130 -15.20 20.70 7.51
C TYR A 130 -16.43 20.21 8.28
N ARG A 131 -16.25 19.43 9.36
CA ARG A 131 -17.37 19.04 10.24
C ARG A 131 -18.09 20.26 10.83
N ARG A 132 -17.35 21.30 11.24
CA ARG A 132 -17.96 22.55 11.72
C ARG A 132 -18.74 23.25 10.60
N ALA A 133 -18.17 23.35 9.40
CA ALA A 133 -18.81 23.98 8.25
C ALA A 133 -20.16 23.31 7.90
N VAL A 134 -20.19 21.97 7.85
CA VAL A 134 -21.43 21.23 7.52
C VAL A 134 -22.46 21.23 8.64
N ILE A 135 -22.07 21.38 9.91
CA ILE A 135 -22.99 21.58 11.03
C ILE A 135 -23.68 22.94 10.90
N ILE A 136 -22.94 24.01 10.53
CA ILE A 136 -23.48 25.36 10.40
C ILE A 136 -24.35 25.48 9.14
N LYS A 137 -23.88 24.95 8.02
CA LYS A 137 -24.56 24.95 6.71
C LYS A 137 -24.61 23.54 6.10
N PRO A 138 -25.59 22.71 6.46
CA PRO A 138 -25.69 21.32 5.97
C PRO A 138 -25.89 21.18 4.45
N GLN A 139 -26.32 22.25 3.79
CA GLN A 139 -26.62 22.25 2.34
C GLN A 139 -25.35 22.43 1.46
N LEU A 140 -24.16 22.55 2.04
CA LEU A 140 -22.93 22.82 1.30
C LEU A 140 -22.36 21.51 0.72
N ALA A 141 -22.89 21.04 -0.40
CA ALA A 141 -22.42 19.85 -1.09
C ALA A 141 -20.89 19.81 -1.33
N PRO A 142 -20.21 20.90 -1.74
CA PRO A 142 -18.76 20.89 -1.88
C PRO A 142 -18.01 20.59 -0.59
N VAL A 143 -18.51 21.05 0.56
CA VAL A 143 -17.88 20.81 1.87
C VAL A 143 -18.04 19.35 2.30
N TRP A 144 -19.21 18.75 2.06
CA TRP A 144 -19.42 17.32 2.30
C TRP A 144 -18.51 16.47 1.42
N SER A 145 -18.32 16.86 0.15
CA SER A 145 -17.40 16.17 -0.78
C SER A 145 -15.94 16.26 -0.31
N ASN A 146 -15.51 17.46 0.16
CA ASN A 146 -14.15 17.65 0.69
C ASN A 146 -13.96 16.91 2.02
N LEU A 147 -14.97 16.92 2.90
CA LEU A 147 -14.96 16.12 4.14
C LEU A 147 -14.78 14.63 3.83
N GLY A 148 -15.50 14.13 2.82
CA GLY A 148 -15.34 12.75 2.37
C GLY A 148 -13.92 12.44 1.90
N SER A 149 -13.29 13.34 1.13
CA SER A 149 -11.89 13.18 0.70
C SER A 149 -10.91 13.17 1.88
N ALA A 150 -11.05 14.11 2.82
CA ALA A 150 -10.20 14.20 4.01
C ALA A 150 -10.35 12.96 4.92
N LEU A 151 -11.57 12.43 5.06
CA LEU A 151 -11.83 11.20 5.82
C LEU A 151 -11.19 9.97 5.16
N LEU A 152 -11.15 9.90 3.81
CA LEU A 152 -10.41 8.84 3.10
C LEU A 152 -8.91 8.90 3.39
N GLU A 153 -8.33 10.09 3.40
CA GLU A 153 -6.90 10.27 3.72
C GLU A 153 -6.56 9.88 5.16
N ALA A 154 -7.52 10.04 6.08
CA ALA A 154 -7.44 9.59 7.46
C ALA A 154 -7.69 8.08 7.64
N GLY A 155 -8.20 7.39 6.60
CA GLY A 155 -8.59 5.97 6.67
C GLY A 155 -9.96 5.71 7.29
N GLU A 156 -10.78 6.76 7.49
CA GLU A 156 -12.15 6.67 8.05
C GLU A 156 -13.17 6.37 6.92
N THR A 157 -13.00 5.24 6.25
CA THR A 157 -13.67 4.92 4.97
C THR A 157 -15.20 4.92 5.05
N GLU A 158 -15.79 4.38 6.13
CA GLU A 158 -17.26 4.35 6.29
C GLU A 158 -17.86 5.76 6.40
N GLN A 159 -17.19 6.65 7.17
CA GLN A 159 -17.65 8.03 7.32
C GLN A 159 -17.44 8.83 6.03
N ALA A 160 -16.35 8.56 5.32
CA ALA A 160 -16.07 9.15 4.01
C ALA A 160 -17.17 8.81 3.00
N LEU A 161 -17.55 7.53 2.95
CA LEU A 161 -18.62 7.05 2.06
C LEU A 161 -19.96 7.74 2.37
N ALA A 162 -20.30 7.88 3.66
CA ALA A 162 -21.51 8.58 4.08
C ALA A 162 -21.49 10.07 3.67
N ALA A 163 -20.36 10.76 3.87
CA ALA A 163 -20.21 12.16 3.51
C ALA A 163 -20.31 12.38 1.98
N CYS A 164 -19.64 11.52 1.18
CA CYS A 164 -19.71 11.59 -0.28
C CYS A 164 -21.11 11.28 -0.81
N LYS A 165 -21.83 10.29 -0.25
CA LYS A 165 -23.24 10.02 -0.59
C LYS A 165 -24.10 11.25 -0.35
N HIS A 166 -23.95 11.88 0.81
CA HIS A 166 -24.71 13.08 1.12
C HIS A 166 -24.39 14.25 0.18
N ALA A 167 -23.13 14.41 -0.24
CA ALA A 167 -22.73 15.43 -1.21
C ALA A 167 -23.45 15.26 -2.56
N VAL A 168 -23.56 14.04 -3.10
CA VAL A 168 -24.24 13.80 -4.38
C VAL A 168 -25.77 13.85 -4.26
N GLU A 169 -26.34 13.56 -3.08
CA GLU A 169 -27.78 13.78 -2.79
C GLU A 169 -28.12 15.27 -2.84
N LEU A 170 -27.28 16.12 -2.26
CA LEU A 170 -27.47 17.58 -2.25
C LEU A 170 -27.24 18.22 -3.64
N ALA A 171 -26.30 17.69 -4.42
CA ALA A 171 -25.93 18.23 -5.72
C ALA A 171 -25.66 17.10 -6.75
N PRO A 172 -26.72 16.50 -7.35
CA PRO A 172 -26.58 15.39 -8.29
C PRO A 172 -25.80 15.70 -9.59
N GLU A 173 -25.65 16.99 -9.92
CA GLU A 173 -24.88 17.45 -11.09
C GLU A 173 -23.44 17.86 -10.73
N PHE A 174 -22.99 17.64 -9.49
CA PHE A 174 -21.64 17.97 -9.05
C PHE A 174 -20.66 16.83 -9.36
N ALA A 175 -20.01 16.89 -10.53
CA ALA A 175 -19.12 15.84 -11.03
C ALA A 175 -18.00 15.45 -10.05
N ALA A 176 -17.40 16.44 -9.35
CA ALA A 176 -16.34 16.14 -8.38
C ALA A 176 -16.83 15.32 -7.18
N ALA A 177 -18.08 15.56 -6.70
CA ALA A 177 -18.66 14.75 -5.64
C ALA A 177 -18.87 13.29 -6.05
N TRP A 178 -19.30 13.05 -7.28
CA TRP A 178 -19.40 11.69 -7.83
C TRP A 178 -18.03 11.01 -7.97
N SER A 179 -17.00 11.76 -8.36
CA SER A 179 -15.62 11.23 -8.41
C SER A 179 -15.10 10.85 -7.03
N ASN A 180 -15.35 11.69 -6.00
CA ASN A 180 -14.99 11.39 -4.62
C ASN A 180 -15.79 10.22 -4.05
N LEU A 181 -17.08 10.11 -4.41
CA LEU A 181 -17.91 8.95 -4.06
C LEU A 181 -17.36 7.67 -4.71
N GLY A 182 -16.91 7.74 -5.97
CA GLY A 182 -16.26 6.62 -6.64
C GLY A 182 -14.99 6.17 -5.92
N ASN A 183 -14.15 7.11 -5.48
CA ASN A 183 -12.97 6.81 -4.67
C ASN A 183 -13.36 6.20 -3.31
N ALA A 184 -14.39 6.72 -2.65
CA ALA A 184 -14.87 6.19 -1.36
C ALA A 184 -15.38 4.73 -1.49
N TYR A 185 -16.14 4.43 -2.54
CA TYR A 185 -16.56 3.05 -2.83
C TYR A 185 -15.38 2.12 -3.12
N HIS A 186 -14.36 2.62 -3.87
CA HIS A 186 -13.15 1.85 -4.14
C HIS A 186 -12.41 1.46 -2.86
N GLU A 187 -12.16 2.42 -1.97
CA GLU A 187 -11.50 2.18 -0.68
C GLU A 187 -12.33 1.31 0.28
N HIS A 188 -13.66 1.33 0.12
CA HIS A 188 -14.58 0.46 0.86
C HIS A 188 -14.64 -0.98 0.28
N GLY A 189 -14.07 -1.22 -0.91
CA GLY A 189 -14.09 -2.51 -1.61
C GLY A 189 -15.32 -2.75 -2.50
N GLU A 190 -16.19 -1.76 -2.64
CA GLU A 190 -17.41 -1.82 -3.48
C GLU A 190 -17.06 -1.38 -4.93
N HIS A 191 -16.26 -2.19 -5.63
CA HIS A 191 -15.66 -1.79 -6.91
C HIS A 191 -16.69 -1.60 -8.04
N ALA A 192 -17.84 -2.28 -8.00
CA ALA A 192 -18.91 -2.12 -9.00
C ALA A 192 -19.60 -0.75 -8.83
N GLU A 193 -19.87 -0.34 -7.60
CA GLU A 193 -20.43 0.95 -7.25
C GLU A 193 -19.44 2.08 -7.58
N SER A 194 -18.16 1.84 -7.34
CA SER A 194 -17.09 2.77 -7.69
C SER A 194 -17.08 3.06 -9.20
N VAL A 195 -17.15 2.04 -10.04
CA VAL A 195 -17.23 2.21 -11.51
C VAL A 195 -18.44 3.07 -11.88
N ARG A 196 -19.65 2.74 -11.36
CA ARG A 196 -20.87 3.51 -11.66
C ARG A 196 -20.77 4.98 -11.25
N ALA A 197 -20.21 5.25 -10.07
CA ALA A 197 -20.05 6.61 -9.58
C ALA A 197 -19.04 7.41 -10.43
N CYS A 198 -17.92 6.80 -10.81
CA CYS A 198 -16.93 7.42 -11.69
C CYS A 198 -17.49 7.66 -13.09
N GLU A 199 -18.25 6.73 -13.66
CA GLU A 199 -18.95 6.90 -14.94
C GLU A 199 -19.96 8.04 -14.89
N ARG A 200 -20.69 8.19 -13.77
CA ARG A 200 -21.60 9.33 -13.58
C ARG A 200 -20.82 10.66 -13.50
N ALA A 201 -19.69 10.70 -12.80
CA ALA A 201 -18.80 11.85 -12.79
C ALA A 201 -18.36 12.25 -14.21
N LEU A 202 -17.98 11.26 -15.02
CA LEU A 202 -17.50 11.46 -16.39
C LEU A 202 -18.63 11.82 -17.38
N GLN A 203 -19.86 11.38 -17.15
CA GLN A 203 -21.03 11.87 -17.90
C GLN A 203 -21.26 13.37 -17.67
N LEU A 204 -20.99 13.86 -16.47
CA LEU A 204 -21.13 15.26 -16.11
C LEU A 204 -19.92 16.10 -16.56
N SER A 205 -18.72 15.54 -16.52
CA SER A 205 -17.47 16.22 -16.94
C SER A 205 -16.42 15.22 -17.43
N LEU A 206 -16.21 15.13 -18.73
CA LEU A 206 -15.19 14.28 -19.37
C LEU A 206 -13.75 14.76 -19.10
N GLU A 207 -13.59 16.00 -18.65
CA GLU A 207 -12.28 16.62 -18.40
C GLU A 207 -11.81 16.45 -16.95
N LEU A 208 -12.53 15.67 -16.13
CA LEU A 208 -12.18 15.42 -14.75
C LEU A 208 -11.14 14.29 -14.65
N ALA A 209 -9.86 14.64 -14.67
CA ALA A 209 -8.75 13.67 -14.62
C ALA A 209 -8.81 12.72 -13.40
N GLY A 210 -9.23 13.27 -12.23
CA GLY A 210 -9.44 12.48 -11.02
C GLY A 210 -10.46 11.35 -11.20
N ALA A 211 -11.58 11.61 -11.89
CA ALA A 211 -12.60 10.59 -12.15
C ALA A 211 -12.07 9.48 -13.08
N TRP A 212 -11.32 9.83 -14.12
CA TRP A 212 -10.64 8.85 -14.97
C TRP A 212 -9.64 7.99 -14.18
N SER A 213 -8.86 8.59 -13.28
CA SER A 213 -7.92 7.85 -12.43
C SER A 213 -8.65 6.91 -11.47
N ASN A 214 -9.72 7.36 -10.82
CA ASN A 214 -10.52 6.55 -9.90
C ASN A 214 -11.24 5.39 -10.64
N LEU A 215 -11.78 5.67 -11.84
CA LEU A 215 -12.35 4.64 -12.71
C LEU A 215 -11.31 3.58 -13.05
N GLY A 216 -10.09 4.00 -13.41
CA GLY A 216 -8.98 3.09 -13.70
C GLY A 216 -8.65 2.17 -12.53
N CYS A 217 -8.62 2.69 -11.30
CA CYS A 217 -8.40 1.90 -10.09
C CYS A 217 -9.52 0.87 -9.87
N ALA A 218 -10.78 1.28 -9.97
CA ALA A 218 -11.93 0.39 -9.77
C ALA A 218 -12.01 -0.72 -10.82
N LEU A 219 -11.77 -0.41 -12.10
CA LEU A 219 -11.71 -1.38 -13.20
C LEU A 219 -10.58 -2.40 -12.99
N LEU A 220 -9.44 -1.95 -12.46
CA LEU A 220 -8.31 -2.82 -12.18
C LEU A 220 -8.65 -3.88 -11.13
N GLU A 221 -9.38 -3.51 -10.07
CA GLU A 221 -9.83 -4.46 -9.04
C GLU A 221 -10.89 -5.44 -9.57
N GLN A 222 -11.66 -5.04 -10.59
CA GLN A 222 -12.57 -5.94 -11.30
C GLN A 222 -11.85 -6.86 -12.32
N GLY A 223 -10.54 -6.67 -12.53
CA GLY A 223 -9.76 -7.42 -13.52
C GLY A 223 -9.90 -6.92 -14.96
N ALA A 224 -10.56 -5.79 -15.19
CA ALA A 224 -10.71 -5.15 -16.50
C ALA A 224 -9.44 -4.33 -16.86
N ILE A 225 -8.29 -5.03 -17.01
CA ILE A 225 -6.96 -4.43 -17.07
C ILE A 225 -6.81 -3.46 -18.25
N GLU A 226 -7.27 -3.85 -19.46
CA GLU A 226 -7.17 -3.00 -20.65
C GLU A 226 -7.95 -1.69 -20.49
N GLN A 227 -9.17 -1.77 -19.93
CA GLN A 227 -9.99 -0.59 -19.68
C GLN A 227 -9.36 0.30 -18.59
N SER A 228 -8.79 -0.28 -17.55
CA SER A 228 -8.02 0.44 -16.53
C SER A 228 -6.84 1.19 -17.12
N LEU A 229 -6.04 0.55 -17.98
CA LEU A 229 -4.93 1.18 -18.69
C LEU A 229 -5.39 2.36 -19.54
N ALA A 230 -6.51 2.22 -20.26
CA ALA A 230 -7.09 3.29 -21.06
C ALA A 230 -7.54 4.48 -20.20
N ALA A 231 -8.23 4.21 -19.09
CA ALA A 231 -8.69 5.24 -18.16
C ALA A 231 -7.52 6.02 -17.53
N HIS A 232 -6.47 5.33 -17.07
CA HIS A 232 -5.29 6.00 -16.52
C HIS A 232 -4.52 6.81 -17.57
N ARG A 233 -4.43 6.34 -18.83
CA ARG A 233 -3.85 7.13 -19.93
C ARG A 233 -4.66 8.40 -20.16
N ARG A 234 -5.99 8.30 -20.16
CA ARG A 234 -6.87 9.49 -20.34
C ARG A 234 -6.71 10.49 -19.20
N ALA A 235 -6.59 10.03 -17.95
CA ALA A 235 -6.29 10.90 -16.82
C ALA A 235 -4.97 11.68 -17.02
N LEU A 236 -3.95 11.03 -17.58
CA LEU A 236 -2.64 11.63 -17.83
C LEU A 236 -2.57 12.50 -19.11
N GLU A 237 -3.48 12.31 -20.06
CA GLU A 237 -3.65 13.26 -21.17
C GLU A 237 -4.19 14.61 -20.67
N LEU A 238 -5.12 14.54 -19.69
CA LEU A 238 -5.70 15.73 -19.07
C LEU A 238 -4.72 16.39 -18.08
N GLU A 239 -4.03 15.58 -17.26
CA GLU A 239 -3.07 16.06 -16.26
C GLU A 239 -1.71 15.35 -16.40
N PRO A 240 -0.83 15.75 -17.34
CA PRO A 240 0.43 15.06 -17.62
C PRO A 240 1.42 15.02 -16.45
N ARG A 241 1.29 15.95 -15.50
CA ARG A 241 2.17 16.10 -14.33
C ARG A 241 1.60 15.49 -13.04
N ASN A 242 0.51 14.73 -13.13
CA ASN A 242 -0.09 14.08 -11.96
C ASN A 242 0.71 12.83 -11.57
N ALA A 243 1.51 12.93 -10.48
CA ALA A 243 2.35 11.85 -9.98
C ALA A 243 1.51 10.62 -9.56
N ARG A 244 0.36 10.84 -8.90
CA ARG A 244 -0.54 9.76 -8.44
C ARG A 244 -1.15 8.99 -9.63
N ALA A 245 -1.63 9.68 -10.66
CA ALA A 245 -2.15 9.04 -11.86
C ALA A 245 -1.05 8.25 -12.59
N ARG A 246 0.18 8.76 -12.60
CA ARG A 246 1.33 8.07 -13.17
C ARG A 246 1.68 6.80 -12.38
N TYR A 247 1.64 6.86 -11.05
CA TYR A 247 1.82 5.71 -10.18
C TYR A 247 0.73 4.64 -10.42
N ASN A 248 -0.55 5.04 -10.51
CA ASN A 248 -1.66 4.13 -10.76
C ASN A 248 -1.56 3.44 -12.13
N LEU A 249 -1.13 4.18 -13.16
CA LEU A 249 -0.81 3.57 -14.48
C LEU A 249 0.28 2.51 -14.34
N GLY A 250 1.31 2.77 -13.53
CA GLY A 250 2.38 1.80 -13.25
C GLY A 250 1.83 0.51 -12.60
N ILE A 251 0.90 0.62 -11.67
CA ILE A 251 0.24 -0.55 -11.06
C ILE A 251 -0.55 -1.36 -12.10
N ALA A 252 -1.33 -0.68 -12.96
CA ALA A 252 -2.08 -1.36 -14.01
C ALA A 252 -1.16 -2.08 -15.01
N GLN A 253 -0.05 -1.44 -15.38
CA GLN A 253 0.99 -2.05 -16.24
C GLN A 253 1.69 -3.24 -15.57
N GLU A 254 1.97 -3.16 -14.25
CA GLU A 254 2.53 -4.27 -13.49
C GLU A 254 1.57 -5.47 -13.46
N ARG A 255 0.27 -5.23 -13.26
CA ARG A 255 -0.75 -6.28 -13.30
C ARG A 255 -0.89 -6.91 -14.69
N ASP A 256 -0.70 -6.12 -15.74
CA ASP A 256 -0.63 -6.60 -17.14
C ASP A 256 0.73 -7.20 -17.51
N ARG A 257 1.64 -7.36 -16.57
CA ARG A 257 3.02 -7.87 -16.77
C ARG A 257 3.88 -7.04 -17.73
N GLN A 258 3.48 -5.80 -17.99
CA GLN A 258 4.26 -4.82 -18.76
C GLN A 258 5.32 -4.18 -17.86
N TYR A 259 6.24 -4.98 -17.32
CA TYR A 259 7.18 -4.55 -16.27
C TYR A 259 8.09 -3.39 -16.70
N GLU A 260 8.51 -3.34 -17.97
CA GLU A 260 9.30 -2.26 -18.53
C GLU A 260 8.53 -0.93 -18.51
N ALA A 261 7.28 -0.95 -18.93
CA ALA A 261 6.40 0.22 -18.90
C ALA A 261 6.08 0.64 -17.46
N ALA A 262 5.85 -0.32 -16.55
CA ALA A 262 5.62 -0.05 -15.13
C ALA A 262 6.83 0.66 -14.50
N VAL A 263 8.06 0.21 -14.75
CA VAL A 263 9.29 0.88 -14.31
C VAL A 263 9.36 2.32 -14.82
N ALA A 264 9.05 2.55 -16.10
CA ALA A 264 9.04 3.90 -16.67
C ALA A 264 7.98 4.79 -16.01
N SER A 265 6.79 4.25 -15.75
CA SER A 265 5.70 4.97 -15.07
C SER A 265 6.05 5.30 -13.62
N TYR A 266 6.61 4.36 -12.87
CA TYR A 266 7.05 4.61 -11.49
C TYR A 266 8.21 5.62 -11.41
N ARG A 267 9.21 5.52 -12.31
CA ARG A 267 10.28 6.53 -12.40
C ARG A 267 9.71 7.92 -12.65
N ARG A 268 8.75 8.03 -13.59
CA ARG A 268 8.12 9.32 -13.85
C ARG A 268 7.30 9.83 -12.67
N ALA A 269 6.64 8.95 -11.92
CA ALA A 269 5.91 9.34 -10.70
C ALA A 269 6.84 9.94 -9.65
N VAL A 270 8.00 9.33 -9.39
CA VAL A 270 8.97 9.82 -8.40
C VAL A 270 9.78 11.04 -8.87
N GLU A 271 9.92 11.25 -10.18
CA GLU A 271 10.46 12.50 -10.73
C GLU A 271 9.50 13.67 -10.51
N LEU A 272 8.19 13.43 -10.55
CA LEU A 272 7.15 14.43 -10.32
C LEU A 272 6.93 14.72 -8.84
N ASP A 273 7.03 13.69 -8.02
CA ASP A 273 6.93 13.75 -6.56
C ASP A 273 8.00 12.85 -5.92
N ALA A 274 9.13 13.45 -5.55
CA ALA A 274 10.25 12.75 -4.92
C ALA A 274 9.92 12.19 -3.51
N ALA A 275 8.84 12.65 -2.88
CA ALA A 275 8.38 12.17 -1.58
C ALA A 275 7.43 10.96 -1.68
N HIS A 276 7.02 10.54 -2.89
CA HIS A 276 6.06 9.48 -3.11
C HIS A 276 6.63 8.09 -2.76
N ALA A 277 6.68 7.77 -1.48
CA ALA A 277 7.27 6.52 -0.96
C ALA A 277 6.68 5.25 -1.61
N PRO A 278 5.34 5.10 -1.82
CA PRO A 278 4.80 3.92 -2.49
C PRO A 278 5.34 3.71 -3.91
N ALA A 279 5.56 4.79 -4.69
CA ALA A 279 6.11 4.66 -6.03
C ALA A 279 7.57 4.20 -6.03
N TRP A 280 8.39 4.72 -5.10
CA TRP A 280 9.76 4.25 -4.90
C TRP A 280 9.80 2.77 -4.51
N MET A 281 8.91 2.35 -3.60
CA MET A 281 8.88 0.95 -3.15
C MET A 281 8.41 0.00 -4.28
N ARG A 282 7.38 0.38 -5.06
CA ARG A 282 6.96 -0.41 -6.22
C ARG A 282 8.05 -0.49 -7.29
N LEU A 283 8.71 0.63 -7.58
CA LEU A 283 9.87 0.66 -8.48
C LEU A 283 10.95 -0.32 -8.03
N SER A 284 11.32 -0.28 -6.75
CA SER A 284 12.27 -1.23 -6.16
C SER A 284 11.85 -2.68 -6.37
N CYS A 285 10.61 -3.03 -6.00
CA CYS A 285 10.10 -4.40 -6.14
C CYS A 285 10.11 -4.90 -7.59
N VAL A 286 9.70 -4.07 -8.55
CA VAL A 286 9.70 -4.46 -9.97
C VAL A 286 11.12 -4.60 -10.51
N LEU A 287 12.05 -3.73 -10.11
CA LEU A 287 13.46 -3.84 -10.49
C LEU A 287 14.08 -5.13 -9.93
N LEU A 288 13.87 -5.43 -8.65
CA LEU A 288 14.32 -6.68 -8.02
C LEU A 288 13.71 -7.91 -8.69
N MET A 289 12.40 -7.88 -8.97
CA MET A 289 11.69 -8.96 -9.67
C MET A 289 12.28 -9.25 -11.04
N ARG A 290 12.81 -8.23 -11.71
CA ARG A 290 13.47 -8.35 -13.03
C ARG A 290 14.95 -8.70 -12.95
N GLY A 291 15.54 -8.72 -11.76
CA GLY A 291 16.96 -8.96 -11.54
C GLY A 291 17.86 -7.72 -11.69
N ALA A 292 17.29 -6.52 -11.72
CA ALA A 292 18.03 -5.26 -11.69
C ALA A 292 18.44 -4.94 -10.22
N PHE A 293 19.24 -5.83 -9.64
CA PHE A 293 19.54 -5.87 -8.20
C PHE A 293 20.19 -4.60 -7.65
N PRO A 294 21.26 -4.01 -8.27
CA PRO A 294 21.94 -2.87 -7.69
C PRO A 294 20.98 -1.68 -7.43
N GLU A 295 20.19 -1.33 -8.45
CA GLU A 295 19.21 -0.24 -8.34
C GLU A 295 18.04 -0.65 -7.43
N GLY A 296 17.49 -1.85 -7.63
CA GLY A 296 16.36 -2.33 -6.85
C GLY A 296 16.66 -2.36 -5.36
N TRP A 297 17.80 -2.88 -4.95
CA TRP A 297 18.21 -2.89 -3.54
C TRP A 297 18.48 -1.49 -2.97
N ALA A 298 19.05 -0.58 -3.75
CA ALA A 298 19.27 0.79 -3.30
C ALA A 298 17.94 1.48 -2.95
N LEU A 299 16.90 1.20 -3.74
CA LEU A 299 15.56 1.76 -3.52
C LEU A 299 14.77 1.00 -2.45
N TYR A 300 15.16 -0.22 -2.07
CA TYR A 300 14.42 -1.03 -1.08
C TYR A 300 14.37 -0.40 0.31
N GLU A 301 15.26 0.55 0.60
CA GLU A 301 15.26 1.33 1.84
C GLU A 301 14.02 2.24 1.98
N TRP A 302 13.30 2.53 0.89
CA TRP A 302 12.07 3.31 0.94
C TRP A 302 10.93 2.61 1.70
N ARG A 303 11.02 1.29 1.96
CA ARG A 303 10.08 0.56 2.81
C ARG A 303 9.93 1.17 4.21
N TRP A 304 10.94 1.90 4.70
CA TRP A 304 10.91 2.58 5.99
C TRP A 304 10.16 3.92 5.98
N ARG A 305 9.78 4.42 4.81
CA ARG A 305 9.09 5.70 4.61
C ARG A 305 7.61 5.53 4.25
N GLU A 306 7.12 4.33 4.12
CA GLU A 306 5.69 4.09 3.92
C GLU A 306 4.89 4.44 5.18
N LYS A 307 3.66 4.99 5.02
CA LYS A 307 2.80 5.43 6.14
C LYS A 307 2.57 4.35 7.22
N LYS A 308 2.56 3.07 6.81
CA LYS A 308 2.34 1.92 7.70
C LYS A 308 3.64 1.21 8.10
N ALA A 309 4.80 1.76 7.74
CA ALA A 309 6.08 1.14 8.06
C ALA A 309 6.30 1.11 9.58
N ALA A 310 6.67 -0.04 10.10
CA ALA A 310 7.17 -0.10 11.47
C ALA A 310 8.49 0.70 11.56
N PRO A 311 8.72 1.42 12.67
CA PRO A 311 9.99 2.13 12.86
C PRO A 311 11.16 1.15 12.85
N LYS A 312 12.33 1.61 12.42
CA LYS A 312 13.56 0.81 12.55
C LYS A 312 13.78 0.45 14.02
N ARG A 313 14.06 -0.82 14.26
CA ARG A 313 14.23 -1.34 15.62
C ARG A 313 15.46 -0.79 16.33
N TYR A 314 16.50 -0.50 15.55
CA TYR A 314 17.77 0.06 16.04
C TYR A 314 18.20 1.21 15.15
N ASP A 315 18.75 2.27 15.74
CA ASP A 315 19.21 3.50 15.05
C ASP A 315 20.71 3.79 15.23
N PHE A 316 21.48 2.86 15.85
CA PHE A 316 22.93 3.00 15.90
C PHE A 316 23.58 2.64 14.55
N THR A 317 24.91 2.72 14.44
CA THR A 317 25.68 2.58 13.19
C THR A 317 25.19 1.45 12.30
N SER A 318 24.71 1.79 11.12
CA SER A 318 24.27 0.81 10.12
C SER A 318 25.45 0.15 9.42
N TRP A 319 25.37 -1.16 9.18
CA TRP A 319 26.38 -1.89 8.41
C TRP A 319 26.36 -1.44 6.94
N THR A 320 27.54 -1.20 6.37
CA THR A 320 27.75 -0.65 5.03
C THR A 320 28.29 -1.66 4.01
N GLY A 321 28.22 -2.95 4.32
CA GLY A 321 28.67 -4.02 3.42
C GLY A 321 30.13 -4.43 3.64
N GLU A 322 30.85 -3.86 4.59
CA GLU A 322 32.24 -4.18 4.86
C GLU A 322 32.37 -5.55 5.55
N LEU A 323 33.07 -6.47 4.91
CA LEU A 323 33.35 -7.84 5.38
C LEU A 323 34.67 -7.87 6.18
N ALA A 324 34.69 -7.17 7.34
CA ALA A 324 35.86 -7.11 8.21
C ALA A 324 35.82 -8.24 9.26
N PRO A 325 36.80 -9.19 9.28
CA PRO A 325 36.83 -10.27 10.26
C PRO A 325 36.82 -9.73 11.70
N GLY A 326 36.06 -10.41 12.57
CA GLY A 326 35.90 -10.03 13.97
C GLY A 326 34.91 -8.89 14.24
N ARG A 327 34.41 -8.17 13.23
CA ARG A 327 33.43 -7.10 13.41
C ARG A 327 32.14 -7.64 14.00
N ARG A 328 31.66 -7.00 15.08
CA ARG A 328 30.47 -7.41 15.83
C ARG A 328 29.23 -6.83 15.16
N LEU A 329 28.48 -7.67 14.46
CA LEU A 329 27.28 -7.29 13.69
C LEU A 329 26.01 -7.81 14.38
N LEU A 330 25.10 -6.89 14.71
CA LEU A 330 23.73 -7.23 15.09
C LEU A 330 22.86 -7.32 13.84
N LEU A 331 22.35 -8.50 13.54
CA LEU A 331 21.28 -8.69 12.56
C LEU A 331 19.95 -8.78 13.27
N TRP A 332 18.92 -8.18 12.69
CA TRP A 332 17.58 -8.25 13.27
C TRP A 332 16.53 -8.53 12.21
N GLY A 333 15.57 -9.36 12.60
CA GLY A 333 14.43 -9.72 11.76
C GLY A 333 13.46 -8.57 11.62
N GLU A 334 12.92 -8.43 10.42
CA GLU A 334 11.88 -7.48 10.06
C GLU A 334 10.82 -8.16 9.19
N GLN A 335 9.67 -7.53 8.98
CA GLN A 335 8.59 -8.07 8.16
C GLN A 335 8.02 -9.39 8.73
N GLY A 336 7.77 -10.40 7.87
CA GLY A 336 7.14 -11.65 8.26
C GLY A 336 8.11 -12.82 8.48
N ILE A 337 7.61 -13.90 9.05
CA ILE A 337 8.37 -15.13 9.26
C ILE A 337 9.02 -15.66 7.97
N GLY A 338 8.29 -15.58 6.83
CA GLY A 338 8.83 -16.01 5.54
C GLY A 338 10.04 -15.19 5.11
N ASP A 339 10.00 -13.87 5.37
CA ASP A 339 11.10 -12.95 5.05
C ASP A 339 12.31 -13.21 5.96
N GLU A 340 12.10 -13.46 7.25
CA GLU A 340 13.17 -13.84 8.17
C GLU A 340 13.84 -15.15 7.74
N ILE A 341 13.08 -16.13 7.23
CA ILE A 341 13.63 -17.39 6.73
C ILE A 341 14.44 -17.14 5.44
N ILE A 342 13.89 -16.49 4.42
CA ILE A 342 14.57 -16.34 3.13
C ILE A 342 15.88 -15.55 3.25
N TYR A 343 15.88 -14.45 4.02
CA TYR A 343 17.08 -13.63 4.20
C TYR A 343 18.12 -14.27 5.13
N ALA A 344 17.73 -15.22 6.01
CA ALA A 344 18.68 -16.00 6.77
C ALA A 344 19.65 -16.83 5.90
N SER A 345 19.31 -17.07 4.62
CA SER A 345 20.22 -17.68 3.64
C SER A 345 21.52 -16.90 3.43
N ILE A 346 21.54 -15.63 3.82
CA ILE A 346 22.72 -14.73 3.64
C ILE A 346 23.69 -14.84 4.85
N ILE A 347 23.25 -15.37 5.98
CA ILE A 347 24.04 -15.42 7.21
C ILE A 347 25.34 -16.20 6.99
N GLY A 348 25.31 -17.26 6.18
CA GLY A 348 26.50 -18.06 5.85
C GLY A 348 27.63 -17.21 5.28
N ASP A 349 27.33 -16.32 4.35
CA ASP A 349 28.33 -15.44 3.71
C ASP A 349 29.04 -14.55 4.73
N LEU A 350 28.31 -14.02 5.70
CA LEU A 350 28.87 -13.16 6.76
C LEU A 350 29.76 -13.95 7.72
N VAL A 351 29.32 -15.16 8.09
CA VAL A 351 30.07 -16.06 8.97
C VAL A 351 31.36 -16.55 8.30
N ASP A 352 31.30 -16.88 7.02
CA ASP A 352 32.45 -17.34 6.25
C ASP A 352 33.45 -16.19 5.97
N ALA A 353 32.98 -14.96 5.93
CA ALA A 353 33.81 -13.75 5.92
C ALA A 353 34.41 -13.42 7.30
N GLY A 354 34.09 -14.16 8.35
CA GLY A 354 34.67 -14.02 9.69
C GLY A 354 34.02 -12.98 10.59
N LEU A 355 32.82 -12.47 10.27
CA LEU A 355 32.11 -11.53 11.15
C LEU A 355 31.58 -12.26 12.39
N SER A 356 31.57 -11.53 13.52
CA SER A 356 30.93 -11.97 14.76
C SER A 356 29.46 -11.58 14.74
N VAL A 357 28.60 -12.51 14.30
CA VAL A 357 27.17 -12.25 14.08
C VAL A 357 26.33 -12.60 15.31
N THR A 358 25.47 -11.68 15.72
CA THR A 358 24.34 -11.95 16.61
C THR A 358 23.05 -11.72 15.83
N LEU A 359 22.16 -12.71 15.81
CA LEU A 359 20.86 -12.65 15.15
C LEU A 359 19.73 -12.50 16.16
N GLU A 360 19.01 -11.39 16.11
CA GLU A 360 17.73 -11.23 16.81
C GLU A 360 16.59 -11.54 15.85
N ILE A 361 15.74 -12.51 16.23
CA ILE A 361 14.72 -13.09 15.33
C ILE A 361 13.42 -13.42 16.08
N ASP A 362 12.34 -13.68 15.34
CA ASP A 362 11.06 -14.13 15.92
C ASP A 362 11.29 -15.29 16.90
N PRO A 363 10.71 -15.24 18.11
CA PRO A 363 10.89 -16.28 19.14
C PRO A 363 10.62 -17.70 18.64
N ARG A 364 9.64 -17.88 17.74
CA ARG A 364 9.28 -19.18 17.16
C ARG A 364 10.37 -19.78 16.26
N LEU A 365 11.22 -18.94 15.67
CA LEU A 365 12.36 -19.35 14.83
C LEU A 365 13.65 -19.56 15.63
N ALA A 366 13.77 -19.00 16.82
CA ALA A 366 15.04 -18.89 17.53
C ALA A 366 15.71 -20.26 17.77
N ARG A 367 14.95 -21.31 18.10
CA ARG A 367 15.50 -22.68 18.33
C ARG A 367 16.02 -23.29 17.04
N LEU A 368 15.24 -23.17 15.96
CA LEU A 368 15.61 -23.66 14.63
C LEU A 368 16.89 -22.96 14.12
N MET A 369 16.99 -21.64 14.31
CA MET A 369 18.16 -20.86 13.90
C MET A 369 19.42 -21.21 14.70
N ARG A 370 19.31 -21.41 16.03
CA ARG A 370 20.46 -21.86 16.86
C ARG A 370 21.03 -23.19 16.37
N ARG A 371 20.17 -24.14 16.02
CA ARG A 371 20.60 -25.46 15.47
C ARG A 371 21.19 -25.33 14.08
N SER A 372 20.62 -24.44 13.26
CA SER A 372 21.04 -24.29 11.86
C SER A 372 22.35 -23.51 11.72
N PHE A 373 22.58 -22.51 12.58
CA PHE A 373 23.73 -21.63 12.57
C PHE A 373 24.53 -21.67 13.88
N PRO A 374 25.22 -22.76 14.19
CA PRO A 374 25.90 -22.93 15.49
C PRO A 374 27.10 -21.99 15.71
N ARG A 375 27.56 -21.31 14.64
CA ARG A 375 28.69 -20.35 14.70
C ARG A 375 28.26 -18.93 15.05
N ILE A 376 26.96 -18.65 15.22
CA ILE A 376 26.45 -17.33 15.59
C ILE A 376 25.68 -17.37 16.92
N LYS A 377 25.53 -16.20 17.56
CA LYS A 377 24.60 -16.04 18.68
C LYS A 377 23.21 -15.74 18.17
N VAL A 378 22.19 -16.47 18.63
CA VAL A 378 20.79 -16.24 18.29
C VAL A 378 20.01 -15.84 19.53
N VAL A 379 19.35 -14.69 19.46
CA VAL A 379 18.52 -14.08 20.49
C VAL A 379 17.06 -14.06 20.00
N ALA A 380 16.13 -14.47 20.84
CA ALA A 380 14.72 -14.31 20.56
C ALA A 380 14.34 -12.83 20.69
N ARG A 381 13.58 -12.30 19.72
CA ARG A 381 13.11 -10.91 19.77
C ARG A 381 12.21 -10.71 20.99
N ALA A 382 12.46 -9.65 21.74
CA ALA A 382 11.68 -9.24 22.89
C ALA A 382 11.35 -7.74 22.81
N ASP A 383 10.34 -7.32 23.55
CA ASP A 383 10.02 -5.91 23.71
C ASP A 383 9.87 -5.61 25.21
N PRO A 384 10.73 -4.75 25.79
CA PRO A 384 11.87 -4.04 25.14
C PRO A 384 12.97 -4.98 24.63
N ALA A 385 13.85 -4.45 23.76
CA ALA A 385 14.94 -5.22 23.15
C ALA A 385 15.86 -5.85 24.19
N ALA A 386 16.15 -7.16 24.01
CA ALA A 386 16.98 -7.93 24.93
C ALA A 386 18.49 -7.81 24.66
N VAL A 387 18.90 -7.01 23.67
CA VAL A 387 20.30 -6.81 23.29
C VAL A 387 20.75 -5.39 23.62
N ASP A 388 21.96 -5.26 24.18
CA ASP A 388 22.61 -3.98 24.43
C ASP A 388 23.30 -3.51 23.13
N PRO A 389 22.89 -2.36 22.54
CA PRO A 389 23.52 -1.81 21.34
C PRO A 389 25.02 -1.57 21.47
N ALA A 390 25.53 -1.24 22.66
CA ALA A 390 26.97 -1.00 22.91
C ALA A 390 27.84 -2.26 22.74
N ALA A 391 27.24 -3.44 22.73
CA ALA A 391 27.93 -4.70 22.45
C ALA A 391 28.31 -4.90 20.98
N PHE A 392 27.86 -4.01 20.06
CA PHE A 392 28.01 -4.18 18.61
C PHE A 392 28.69 -2.98 17.97
N ASP A 393 29.41 -3.24 16.87
CA ASP A 393 30.04 -2.19 16.06
C ASP A 393 29.09 -1.62 15.03
N CYS A 394 28.14 -2.45 14.58
CA CYS A 394 27.11 -2.05 13.61
C CYS A 394 25.88 -2.99 13.67
N GLN A 395 24.79 -2.56 13.00
CA GLN A 395 23.56 -3.33 12.88
C GLN A 395 23.04 -3.35 11.43
N ALA A 396 22.25 -4.36 11.09
CA ALA A 396 21.51 -4.39 9.84
C ALA A 396 20.19 -5.16 9.96
N PRO A 397 19.11 -4.69 9.31
CA PRO A 397 17.94 -5.51 9.09
C PRO A 397 18.28 -6.64 8.11
N LEU A 398 17.73 -7.83 8.31
CA LEU A 398 18.02 -9.01 7.48
C LEU A 398 17.78 -8.74 5.99
N ALA A 399 16.66 -8.12 5.62
CA ALA A 399 16.35 -7.83 4.22
C ALA A 399 17.34 -6.81 3.59
N GLY A 400 17.96 -5.95 4.39
CA GLY A 400 18.96 -4.99 3.92
C GLY A 400 20.26 -5.63 3.44
N LEU A 401 20.57 -6.86 3.87
CA LEU A 401 21.80 -7.57 3.48
C LEU A 401 21.87 -7.84 1.97
N GLY A 402 20.72 -8.00 1.32
CA GLY A 402 20.64 -8.24 -0.12
C GLY A 402 21.36 -7.20 -0.96
N ARG A 403 21.34 -5.94 -0.51
CA ARG A 403 22.02 -4.81 -1.17
C ARG A 403 23.51 -5.08 -1.41
N TRP A 404 24.16 -5.73 -0.48
CA TRP A 404 25.61 -5.94 -0.47
C TRP A 404 26.00 -7.33 -0.97
N LEU A 405 25.17 -8.33 -0.65
CA LEU A 405 25.52 -9.74 -0.82
C LEU A 405 24.74 -10.44 -1.95
N ARG A 406 23.78 -9.76 -2.58
CA ARG A 406 22.98 -10.29 -3.71
C ARG A 406 22.90 -9.26 -4.84
N PRO A 407 24.05 -8.79 -5.39
CA PRO A 407 24.08 -7.80 -6.47
C PRO A 407 23.75 -8.38 -7.86
N SER A 408 23.74 -9.71 -8.03
CA SER A 408 23.43 -10.39 -9.28
C SER A 408 22.86 -11.79 -9.01
N PHE A 409 22.31 -12.46 -10.03
CA PHE A 409 21.87 -13.86 -9.89
C PHE A 409 23.00 -14.82 -9.53
N ASP A 410 24.22 -14.56 -9.98
CA ASP A 410 25.39 -15.40 -9.69
C ASP A 410 25.84 -15.32 -8.24
N SER A 411 25.42 -14.28 -7.51
CA SER A 411 25.71 -14.11 -6.09
C SER A 411 24.80 -14.93 -5.16
N PHE A 412 23.78 -15.58 -5.69
CA PHE A 412 22.93 -16.47 -4.90
C PHE A 412 23.61 -17.83 -4.72
N PRO A 413 23.83 -18.30 -3.47
CA PRO A 413 24.56 -19.53 -3.24
C PRO A 413 23.75 -20.78 -3.66
N ARG A 414 24.44 -21.72 -4.28
CA ARG A 414 23.89 -23.05 -4.60
C ARG A 414 24.04 -23.98 -3.40
N HIS A 415 23.11 -23.85 -2.42
CA HIS A 415 23.10 -24.70 -1.21
C HIS A 415 22.07 -25.84 -1.32
N ALA A 416 22.32 -26.92 -0.60
CA ALA A 416 21.35 -28.03 -0.43
C ALA A 416 20.37 -27.81 0.73
N GLY A 417 20.19 -26.55 1.17
CA GLY A 417 19.49 -26.12 2.37
C GLY A 417 20.44 -25.50 3.39
N TYR A 418 19.93 -24.58 4.20
CA TYR A 418 20.67 -23.90 5.26
C TYR A 418 20.00 -24.04 6.63
N LEU A 419 18.75 -24.48 6.69
CA LEU A 419 18.08 -24.84 7.94
C LEU A 419 18.22 -26.33 8.22
N LYS A 420 18.23 -26.67 9.51
CA LYS A 420 18.32 -28.04 10.02
C LYS A 420 17.15 -28.33 10.95
N ALA A 421 16.24 -29.19 10.54
CA ALA A 421 15.15 -29.64 11.38
C ALA A 421 15.64 -30.51 12.55
N ASP A 422 14.80 -30.66 13.58
CA ASP A 422 15.07 -31.56 14.72
C ASP A 422 14.99 -33.02 14.27
N GLY A 423 16.13 -33.75 14.34
CA GLY A 423 16.25 -35.08 13.80
C GLY A 423 15.34 -36.11 14.47
N GLU A 424 15.11 -35.99 15.78
CA GLU A 424 14.22 -36.90 16.52
C GLU A 424 12.76 -36.70 16.10
N ARG A 425 12.35 -35.43 15.97
CA ARG A 425 11.00 -35.11 15.47
C ARG A 425 10.81 -35.57 14.02
N VAL A 426 11.83 -35.39 13.16
CA VAL A 426 11.80 -35.88 11.77
C VAL A 426 11.64 -37.39 11.73
N ALA A 427 12.42 -38.14 12.51
CA ALA A 427 12.33 -39.60 12.57
C ALA A 427 10.94 -40.05 13.03
N ARG A 428 10.40 -39.44 14.08
CA ARG A 428 9.05 -39.71 14.59
C ARG A 428 7.96 -39.47 13.54
N PHE A 429 7.99 -38.34 12.85
CA PHE A 429 7.01 -38.05 11.80
C PHE A 429 7.18 -38.96 10.60
N SER A 430 8.42 -39.21 10.15
CA SER A 430 8.69 -40.15 9.06
C SER A 430 8.15 -41.54 9.34
N ALA A 431 8.34 -42.08 10.57
CA ALA A 431 7.79 -43.36 10.97
C ALA A 431 6.25 -43.37 10.90
N ARG A 432 5.58 -42.34 11.46
CA ARG A 432 4.11 -42.22 11.42
C ARG A 432 3.56 -42.16 10.00
N LEU A 433 4.22 -41.40 9.13
CA LEU A 433 3.73 -41.16 7.76
C LEU A 433 4.00 -42.35 6.83
N ARG A 434 5.09 -43.10 7.01
CA ARG A 434 5.47 -44.24 6.15
C ARG A 434 4.81 -45.55 6.57
N HIS A 435 4.39 -45.70 7.81
CA HIS A 435 3.80 -46.95 8.35
C HIS A 435 2.52 -47.40 7.60
N MET A 436 1.98 -46.60 6.71
CA MET A 436 0.71 -46.81 6.01
C MET A 436 0.87 -47.14 4.52
N GLY A 437 2.05 -47.59 4.04
CA GLY A 437 2.23 -48.20 2.71
C GLY A 437 2.24 -47.25 1.51
N ALA A 438 2.54 -45.96 1.69
CA ALA A 438 2.66 -45.01 0.59
C ALA A 438 4.05 -45.05 -0.08
N THR A 439 4.09 -44.89 -1.41
CA THR A 439 5.34 -44.79 -2.18
C THR A 439 6.02 -43.45 -1.94
N ALA A 440 5.23 -42.37 -1.81
CA ALA A 440 5.70 -41.03 -1.54
C ALA A 440 4.84 -40.29 -0.51
N VAL A 441 5.50 -39.49 0.32
CA VAL A 441 4.88 -38.56 1.27
C VAL A 441 4.99 -37.14 0.73
N VAL A 442 3.87 -36.48 0.46
CA VAL A 442 3.81 -35.13 -0.13
C VAL A 442 3.09 -34.19 0.83
N GLY A 443 3.81 -33.19 1.31
CA GLY A 443 3.23 -32.12 2.10
C GLY A 443 2.52 -31.10 1.21
N ILE A 444 1.33 -30.66 1.61
CA ILE A 444 0.57 -29.63 0.87
C ILE A 444 0.18 -28.45 1.74
N SER A 445 0.21 -27.24 1.16
CA SER A 445 -0.32 -26.03 1.78
C SER A 445 -0.90 -25.14 0.69
N TRP A 446 -2.16 -24.75 0.82
CA TRP A 446 -2.97 -24.20 -0.28
C TRP A 446 -3.43 -22.77 -0.07
N SER A 447 -3.18 -22.17 1.09
CA SER A 447 -3.62 -20.80 1.36
C SER A 447 -2.58 -19.97 2.12
N SER A 448 -2.75 -18.65 2.03
CA SER A 448 -1.92 -17.66 2.72
C SER A 448 -2.80 -16.78 3.59
N ALA A 449 -2.41 -16.58 4.86
CA ALA A 449 -3.10 -15.69 5.80
C ALA A 449 -2.71 -14.21 5.65
N ASN A 450 -1.93 -13.84 4.64
CA ASN A 450 -1.63 -12.44 4.40
C ASN A 450 -2.93 -11.69 4.08
N ARG A 451 -3.22 -10.61 4.83
CA ARG A 451 -4.50 -9.90 4.74
C ARG A 451 -4.68 -9.12 3.43
N GLU A 452 -3.59 -8.66 2.83
CA GLU A 452 -3.62 -7.80 1.64
C GLU A 452 -3.62 -8.61 0.34
N ILE A 453 -2.76 -9.62 0.25
CA ILE A 453 -2.52 -10.37 -0.98
C ILE A 453 -2.76 -11.89 -0.84
N GLY A 454 -3.27 -12.32 0.31
CA GLY A 454 -3.45 -13.74 0.60
C GLY A 454 -4.46 -14.41 -0.34
N ALA A 455 -5.56 -13.74 -0.63
CA ALA A 455 -6.60 -14.25 -1.53
C ALA A 455 -6.06 -14.52 -2.95
N ASP A 456 -5.21 -13.64 -3.48
CA ASP A 456 -4.63 -13.78 -4.82
C ASP A 456 -3.61 -14.92 -4.93
N LYS A 457 -3.02 -15.31 -3.78
CA LYS A 457 -2.03 -16.41 -3.68
C LYS A 457 -2.63 -17.75 -3.31
N SER A 458 -3.88 -17.77 -2.89
CA SER A 458 -4.53 -18.96 -2.33
C SER A 458 -5.32 -19.73 -3.38
N THR A 459 -5.50 -21.03 -3.10
CA THR A 459 -6.43 -21.93 -3.78
C THR A 459 -7.42 -22.47 -2.76
N ALA A 460 -8.52 -23.07 -3.20
CA ALA A 460 -9.33 -23.90 -2.31
C ALA A 460 -8.79 -25.34 -2.29
N LEU A 461 -8.84 -26.02 -1.13
CA LEU A 461 -8.40 -27.42 -1.04
C LEU A 461 -9.19 -28.35 -1.99
N ALA A 462 -10.44 -28.02 -2.26
CA ALA A 462 -11.29 -28.73 -3.20
C ALA A 462 -10.74 -28.74 -4.65
N ASP A 463 -10.03 -27.68 -5.05
CA ASP A 463 -9.42 -27.58 -6.39
C ASP A 463 -8.30 -28.60 -6.61
N TRP A 464 -7.71 -29.12 -5.52
CA TRP A 464 -6.61 -30.09 -5.56
C TRP A 464 -7.05 -31.52 -5.82
N ALA A 465 -8.34 -31.78 -5.99
CA ALA A 465 -8.88 -33.13 -6.10
C ALA A 465 -8.18 -34.02 -7.13
N ALA A 466 -7.86 -33.46 -8.30
CA ALA A 466 -7.16 -34.21 -9.34
C ALA A 466 -5.70 -34.58 -8.92
N VAL A 467 -5.03 -33.72 -8.18
CA VAL A 467 -3.70 -33.95 -7.61
C VAL A 467 -3.79 -35.01 -6.51
N LEU A 468 -4.77 -34.89 -5.62
CA LEU A 468 -4.95 -35.79 -4.48
C LEU A 468 -5.34 -37.23 -4.88
N ARG A 469 -5.81 -37.44 -6.12
CA ARG A 469 -6.10 -38.78 -6.67
C ARG A 469 -4.89 -39.50 -7.26
N VAL A 470 -3.69 -38.90 -7.25
CA VAL A 470 -2.47 -39.58 -7.74
C VAL A 470 -2.19 -40.79 -6.85
N PRO A 471 -2.15 -42.04 -7.40
CA PRO A 471 -1.99 -43.23 -6.61
C PRO A 471 -0.58 -43.33 -5.98
N GLY A 472 -0.48 -44.01 -4.86
CA GLY A 472 0.81 -44.22 -4.16
C GLY A 472 1.30 -42.98 -3.37
N VAL A 473 0.54 -41.89 -3.34
CA VAL A 473 0.90 -40.69 -2.59
C VAL A 473 0.10 -40.56 -1.31
N ARG A 474 0.81 -40.32 -0.21
CA ARG A 474 0.23 -39.82 1.02
C ARG A 474 0.36 -38.31 1.11
N PHE A 475 -0.77 -37.62 1.09
CA PHE A 475 -0.79 -36.19 1.27
C PHE A 475 -0.87 -35.83 2.75
N VAL A 476 -0.05 -34.85 3.14
CA VAL A 476 0.08 -34.36 4.52
C VAL A 476 -0.29 -32.89 4.58
N ASP A 477 -1.16 -32.54 5.51
CA ASP A 477 -1.58 -31.17 5.79
C ASP A 477 -0.41 -30.39 6.42
N LEU A 478 0.16 -29.45 5.67
CA LEU A 478 1.13 -28.46 6.12
C LEU A 478 0.53 -27.05 6.18
N GLN A 479 -0.77 -26.94 6.02
CA GLN A 479 -1.48 -25.67 6.07
C GLN A 479 -1.66 -25.23 7.52
N TYR A 480 -1.15 -24.07 7.87
CA TYR A 480 -1.38 -23.45 9.18
C TYR A 480 -2.81 -22.89 9.30
N GLY A 481 -3.26 -22.75 10.54
CA GLY A 481 -4.63 -22.32 10.88
C GLY A 481 -5.61 -23.49 10.95
N ASN A 482 -6.90 -23.18 11.00
CA ASN A 482 -7.95 -24.21 11.11
C ASN A 482 -8.30 -24.77 9.72
N THR A 483 -7.87 -26.00 9.45
CA THR A 483 -8.11 -26.72 8.20
C THR A 483 -9.22 -27.76 8.29
N ALA A 484 -9.83 -27.96 9.47
CA ALA A 484 -10.79 -29.04 9.73
C ALA A 484 -11.99 -28.99 8.78
N SER A 485 -12.59 -27.82 8.60
CA SER A 485 -13.74 -27.62 7.70
C SER A 485 -13.42 -27.99 6.25
N ALA A 486 -12.29 -27.49 5.72
CA ALA A 486 -11.89 -27.74 4.34
C ALA A 486 -11.56 -29.23 4.10
N ARG A 487 -10.91 -29.89 5.05
CA ARG A 487 -10.61 -31.32 4.98
C ARG A 487 -11.88 -32.19 5.07
N GLU A 488 -12.81 -31.83 5.94
CA GLU A 488 -14.09 -32.54 6.07
C GLU A 488 -14.97 -32.37 4.83
N GLU A 489 -15.03 -31.16 4.26
CA GLU A 489 -15.72 -30.91 3.00
C GLU A 489 -15.14 -31.76 1.85
N LEU A 490 -13.80 -31.81 1.74
CA LEU A 490 -13.11 -32.63 0.75
C LEU A 490 -13.48 -34.13 0.92
N ARG A 491 -13.48 -34.63 2.18
CA ARG A 491 -13.84 -36.02 2.50
C ARG A 491 -15.28 -36.33 2.12
N LEU A 492 -16.22 -35.47 2.51
CA LEU A 492 -17.65 -35.70 2.27
C LEU A 492 -18.01 -35.59 0.79
N ARG A 493 -17.47 -34.57 0.08
CA ARG A 493 -17.86 -34.32 -1.31
C ARG A 493 -17.10 -35.16 -2.33
N GLN A 494 -15.88 -35.56 -2.02
CA GLN A 494 -14.98 -36.14 -3.01
C GLN A 494 -14.36 -37.48 -2.58
N GLY A 495 -14.59 -37.94 -1.33
CA GLY A 495 -14.05 -39.18 -0.79
C GLY A 495 -12.51 -39.15 -0.67
N LEU A 496 -11.90 -37.98 -0.54
CA LEU A 496 -10.46 -37.81 -0.48
C LEU A 496 -10.03 -37.39 0.92
N GLU A 497 -8.87 -37.83 1.32
CA GLU A 497 -8.32 -37.56 2.65
C GLU A 497 -6.92 -36.93 2.56
N VAL A 498 -6.67 -35.93 3.41
CA VAL A 498 -5.35 -35.35 3.66
C VAL A 498 -4.98 -35.66 5.11
N THR A 499 -3.85 -36.32 5.31
CA THR A 499 -3.37 -36.72 6.63
C THR A 499 -3.04 -35.48 7.46
N HIS A 500 -3.72 -35.31 8.58
CA HIS A 500 -3.47 -34.23 9.53
C HIS A 500 -2.84 -34.79 10.81
N LEU A 501 -1.87 -34.08 11.35
CA LEU A 501 -1.23 -34.41 12.63
C LEU A 501 -1.68 -33.39 13.69
N PRO A 502 -2.67 -33.72 14.54
CA PRO A 502 -3.30 -32.78 15.46
C PRO A 502 -2.37 -32.32 16.60
N ASP A 503 -1.28 -33.02 16.81
CA ASP A 503 -0.26 -32.75 17.83
C ASP A 503 0.79 -31.72 17.38
N VAL A 504 0.62 -31.08 16.21
CA VAL A 504 1.51 -30.05 15.68
C VAL A 504 0.72 -28.78 15.37
N ASP A 505 0.96 -27.71 16.12
CA ASP A 505 0.45 -26.38 15.80
C ASP A 505 1.35 -25.73 14.73
N LEU A 506 0.95 -25.87 13.46
CA LEU A 506 1.74 -25.37 12.32
C LEU A 506 1.88 -23.83 12.26
N PHE A 507 1.16 -23.09 13.10
CA PHE A 507 1.27 -21.64 13.20
C PHE A 507 2.29 -21.20 14.26
N ASN A 508 2.28 -21.86 15.43
CA ASN A 508 3.14 -21.49 16.55
C ASN A 508 4.37 -22.41 16.71
N ASP A 509 4.26 -23.69 16.36
CA ASP A 509 5.36 -24.66 16.44
C ASP A 509 6.11 -24.77 15.09
N LEU A 510 6.91 -23.74 14.78
CA LEU A 510 7.72 -23.73 13.56
C LEU A 510 8.81 -24.82 13.54
N GLU A 511 9.23 -25.32 14.69
CA GLU A 511 10.06 -26.54 14.82
C GLU A 511 9.32 -27.78 14.32
N GLY A 512 8.03 -27.90 14.67
CA GLY A 512 7.15 -28.95 14.17
C GLY A 512 6.93 -28.87 12.68
N LEU A 513 6.66 -27.68 12.17
CA LEU A 513 6.53 -27.44 10.73
C LEU A 513 7.83 -27.82 9.99
N ALA A 514 9.00 -27.42 10.50
CA ALA A 514 10.29 -27.76 9.91
C ALA A 514 10.51 -29.28 9.88
N ALA A 515 10.25 -29.95 10.99
CA ALA A 515 10.40 -31.42 11.08
C ALA A 515 9.41 -32.14 10.17
N LEU A 516 8.18 -31.66 10.05
CA LEU A 516 7.16 -32.26 9.19
C LEU A 516 7.48 -32.04 7.70
N CYS A 517 7.92 -30.85 7.32
CA CYS A 517 8.46 -30.58 5.97
C CYS A 517 9.65 -31.50 5.64
N ALA A 518 10.58 -31.67 6.60
CA ALA A 518 11.73 -32.56 6.42
C ALA A 518 11.35 -34.03 6.27
N ALA A 519 10.27 -34.49 6.90
CA ALA A 519 9.73 -35.83 6.78
C ALA A 519 9.03 -36.10 5.44
N CYS A 520 8.63 -35.06 4.70
CA CYS A 520 8.05 -35.21 3.37
C CYS A 520 9.13 -35.45 2.30
N ASP A 521 8.76 -36.15 1.23
CA ASP A 521 9.61 -36.35 0.05
C ASP A 521 9.56 -35.16 -0.93
N LEU A 522 8.40 -34.47 -0.94
CA LEU A 522 8.10 -33.29 -1.76
C LEU A 522 7.14 -32.40 -0.97
N VAL A 523 7.25 -31.10 -1.14
CA VAL A 523 6.28 -30.12 -0.64
C VAL A 523 5.68 -29.37 -1.83
N ILE A 524 4.34 -29.36 -1.94
CA ILE A 524 3.60 -28.58 -2.95
C ILE A 524 2.82 -27.51 -2.21
N THR A 525 3.06 -26.25 -2.53
CA THR A 525 2.54 -25.15 -1.71
C THR A 525 2.32 -23.88 -2.52
N VAL A 526 1.46 -23.02 -2.04
CA VAL A 526 1.38 -21.62 -2.49
C VAL A 526 2.48 -20.78 -1.81
N SER A 527 2.64 -19.51 -2.24
CA SER A 527 3.63 -18.59 -1.67
C SER A 527 3.27 -18.20 -0.21
N ASN A 528 3.76 -18.96 0.74
CA ASN A 528 3.57 -18.76 2.19
C ASN A 528 4.78 -19.27 2.99
N VAL A 529 4.70 -19.27 4.31
CA VAL A 529 5.80 -19.71 5.22
C VAL A 529 6.26 -21.14 4.95
N THR A 530 5.35 -22.04 4.58
CA THR A 530 5.67 -23.45 4.26
C THR A 530 6.64 -23.56 3.07
N ALA A 531 6.46 -22.70 2.05
CA ALA A 531 7.37 -22.64 0.90
C ALA A 531 8.80 -22.28 1.32
N HIS A 532 8.93 -21.26 2.16
CA HIS A 532 10.22 -20.80 2.68
C HIS A 532 10.87 -21.85 3.58
N MET A 533 10.09 -22.45 4.47
CA MET A 533 10.58 -23.50 5.38
C MET A 533 11.10 -24.71 4.61
N ALA A 534 10.32 -25.24 3.68
CA ALA A 534 10.71 -26.41 2.90
C ALA A 534 11.92 -26.12 1.98
N GLY A 535 11.94 -24.95 1.33
CA GLY A 535 13.06 -24.52 0.50
C GLY A 535 14.36 -24.33 1.31
N ALA A 536 14.28 -23.73 2.49
CA ALA A 536 15.41 -23.52 3.39
C ALA A 536 15.97 -24.84 3.97
N LEU A 537 15.13 -25.86 4.11
CA LEU A 537 15.54 -27.23 4.48
C LEU A 537 16.13 -28.02 3.29
N GLY A 538 16.17 -27.45 2.09
CA GLY A 538 16.65 -28.12 0.87
C GLY A 538 15.72 -29.21 0.34
N LYS A 539 14.46 -29.22 0.77
CA LYS A 539 13.47 -30.19 0.26
C LYS A 539 13.07 -29.83 -1.17
N PRO A 540 12.73 -30.81 -2.02
CA PRO A 540 12.04 -30.53 -3.27
C PRO A 540 10.73 -29.77 -2.99
N VAL A 541 10.57 -28.62 -3.63
CA VAL A 541 9.38 -27.77 -3.48
C VAL A 541 8.80 -27.46 -4.85
N TRP A 542 7.50 -27.65 -4.99
CA TRP A 542 6.72 -27.15 -6.12
C TRP A 542 5.85 -26.00 -5.64
N LEU A 543 6.20 -24.80 -6.10
CA LEU A 543 5.60 -23.56 -5.64
C LEU A 543 4.58 -23.03 -6.66
N LEU A 544 3.35 -22.83 -6.23
CA LEU A 544 2.32 -22.12 -6.96
C LEU A 544 2.46 -20.60 -6.70
N THR A 545 2.65 -19.81 -7.75
CA THR A 545 2.72 -18.35 -7.65
C THR A 545 1.68 -17.70 -8.55
N PRO A 546 1.04 -16.60 -8.11
CA PRO A 546 0.10 -15.86 -8.98
C PRO A 546 0.81 -15.26 -10.20
N ALA A 547 0.02 -14.92 -11.20
CA ALA A 547 0.49 -14.34 -12.45
C ALA A 547 1.15 -12.97 -12.27
N SER A 548 0.47 -12.09 -11.51
CA SER A 548 0.88 -10.70 -11.26
C SER A 548 0.48 -10.26 -9.85
N GLN A 549 -0.81 -9.97 -9.61
CA GLN A 549 -1.29 -9.57 -8.28
C GLN A 549 -0.97 -10.64 -7.23
N GLY A 550 -0.45 -10.23 -6.09
CA GLY A 550 0.00 -11.15 -5.04
C GLY A 550 1.36 -11.82 -5.29
N LYS A 551 1.98 -11.62 -6.45
CA LYS A 551 3.33 -12.11 -6.72
C LYS A 551 4.35 -11.28 -5.95
N ILE A 552 5.17 -11.95 -5.14
CA ILE A 552 6.23 -11.29 -4.37
C ILE A 552 7.51 -11.28 -5.21
N TRP A 553 8.24 -10.17 -5.18
CA TRP A 553 9.38 -9.90 -6.06
C TRP A 553 10.48 -10.98 -6.02
N TYR A 554 10.72 -11.62 -4.90
CA TYR A 554 11.78 -12.63 -4.76
C TYR A 554 11.49 -13.96 -5.46
N TRP A 555 10.28 -14.14 -6.02
CA TRP A 555 9.98 -15.25 -6.94
C TRP A 555 10.32 -14.93 -8.38
N PHE A 556 10.79 -13.74 -8.66
CA PHE A 556 11.24 -13.21 -9.95
C PHE A 556 10.20 -13.37 -11.09
N CYS A 557 10.39 -12.66 -12.17
CA CYS A 557 9.64 -12.89 -13.41
C CYS A 557 10.47 -13.73 -14.40
N ARG A 558 9.80 -14.38 -15.35
CA ARG A 558 10.44 -15.13 -16.44
C ARG A 558 11.33 -16.29 -15.98
N ARG A 559 11.06 -16.87 -14.81
CA ARG A 559 11.76 -18.04 -14.26
C ARG A 559 10.76 -19.06 -13.73
N ASN A 560 11.14 -20.33 -13.85
CA ASN A 560 10.41 -21.47 -13.26
C ASN A 560 11.19 -22.17 -12.13
N ASP A 561 12.28 -21.54 -11.69
CA ASP A 561 13.13 -21.93 -10.56
C ASP A 561 13.31 -20.76 -9.59
N SER A 562 13.83 -21.01 -8.41
CA SER A 562 14.13 -19.99 -7.42
C SER A 562 15.65 -19.80 -7.28
N ALA A 563 16.10 -18.53 -7.33
CA ALA A 563 17.50 -18.23 -7.01
C ALA A 563 17.80 -18.42 -5.52
N TRP A 564 16.80 -18.23 -4.65
CA TRP A 564 16.92 -18.38 -3.20
C TRP A 564 16.95 -19.85 -2.74
N TYR A 565 16.25 -20.73 -3.47
CA TYR A 565 16.06 -22.14 -3.08
C TYR A 565 16.29 -23.05 -4.30
N PRO A 566 17.51 -23.57 -4.49
CA PRO A 566 17.85 -24.38 -5.67
C PRO A 566 16.99 -25.64 -5.87
N SER A 567 16.35 -26.13 -4.81
CA SER A 567 15.44 -27.29 -4.84
C SER A 567 14.01 -26.95 -5.24
N MET A 568 13.71 -25.69 -5.50
CA MET A 568 12.35 -25.21 -5.77
C MET A 568 12.07 -25.05 -7.27
N ARG A 569 10.92 -25.58 -7.69
CA ARG A 569 10.33 -25.35 -9.01
C ARG A 569 9.08 -24.51 -8.88
N ILE A 570 8.90 -23.53 -9.75
CA ILE A 570 7.82 -22.55 -9.70
C ILE A 570 6.80 -22.82 -10.81
N PHE A 571 5.54 -22.91 -10.45
CA PHE A 571 4.38 -22.99 -11.32
C PHE A 571 3.65 -21.64 -11.25
N THR A 572 3.82 -20.83 -12.28
CA THR A 572 3.22 -19.48 -12.30
C THR A 572 1.86 -19.54 -13.00
N GLN A 573 0.84 -19.04 -12.33
CA GLN A 573 -0.53 -18.92 -12.81
C GLN A 573 -0.58 -18.23 -14.18
N GLN A 574 -1.37 -18.77 -15.10
CA GLN A 574 -1.50 -18.22 -16.46
C GLN A 574 -2.58 -17.13 -16.50
N ALA A 575 -3.71 -17.35 -15.83
CA ALA A 575 -4.79 -16.39 -15.75
C ALA A 575 -5.19 -16.14 -14.28
N PRO A 576 -5.48 -14.90 -13.88
CA PRO A 576 -5.86 -14.57 -12.51
C PRO A 576 -7.03 -15.43 -12.00
N ARG A 577 -6.93 -15.89 -10.75
CA ARG A 577 -7.93 -16.70 -10.06
C ARG A 577 -8.27 -18.06 -10.71
N ASN A 578 -7.53 -18.49 -11.72
CA ASN A 578 -7.65 -19.81 -12.33
C ASN A 578 -6.36 -20.62 -12.11
N TRP A 579 -6.41 -21.60 -11.22
CA TRP A 579 -5.30 -22.50 -10.88
C TRP A 579 -5.39 -23.87 -11.57
N GLY A 580 -6.43 -24.11 -12.33
CA GLY A 580 -6.67 -25.39 -13.01
C GLY A 580 -5.49 -25.88 -13.85
N PRO A 581 -4.93 -25.06 -14.76
CA PRO A 581 -3.80 -25.46 -15.60
C PRO A 581 -2.54 -25.84 -14.80
N GLU A 582 -2.23 -25.09 -13.71
CA GLU A 582 -1.06 -25.34 -12.87
C GLU A 582 -1.23 -26.60 -12.03
N LEU A 583 -2.42 -26.83 -11.46
CA LEU A 583 -2.74 -28.05 -10.72
C LEU A 583 -2.73 -29.30 -11.63
N ASP A 584 -3.15 -29.17 -12.87
CA ASP A 584 -3.06 -30.23 -13.87
C ASP A 584 -1.60 -30.55 -14.25
N ALA A 585 -0.76 -29.53 -14.41
CA ALA A 585 0.67 -29.70 -14.63
C ALA A 585 1.33 -30.40 -13.43
N ILE A 586 1.01 -29.97 -12.21
CA ILE A 586 1.46 -30.59 -10.96
C ILE A 586 1.02 -32.06 -10.91
N ARG A 587 -0.21 -32.38 -11.22
CA ARG A 587 -0.72 -33.78 -11.26
C ARG A 587 0.11 -34.66 -12.19
N LYS A 588 0.39 -34.20 -13.42
CA LYS A 588 1.20 -34.95 -14.42
C LYS A 588 2.61 -35.19 -13.93
N GLU A 589 3.24 -34.14 -13.40
CA GLU A 589 4.59 -34.22 -12.86
C GLU A 589 4.66 -35.11 -11.60
N LEU A 590 3.65 -35.06 -10.74
CA LEU A 590 3.57 -35.87 -9.53
C LEU A 590 3.44 -37.36 -9.87
N THR A 591 2.63 -37.70 -10.86
CA THR A 591 2.54 -39.07 -11.39
C THR A 591 3.91 -39.58 -11.84
N THR A 592 4.66 -38.76 -12.59
CA THR A 592 6.01 -39.09 -13.02
C THR A 592 6.99 -39.21 -11.86
N PHE A 593 6.88 -38.33 -10.86
CA PHE A 593 7.71 -38.34 -9.66
C PHE A 593 7.55 -39.64 -8.86
N VAL A 594 6.31 -40.11 -8.69
CA VAL A 594 6.02 -41.37 -7.99
C VAL A 594 6.47 -42.59 -8.76
N THR A 595 6.30 -42.61 -10.09
CA THR A 595 6.70 -43.76 -10.94
C THR A 595 8.22 -43.99 -10.97
N LYS A 596 9.01 -42.92 -10.73
CA LYS A 596 10.50 -43.01 -10.71
C LYS A 596 11.06 -43.46 -9.35
N ARG A 597 10.23 -43.66 -8.34
CA ARG A 597 10.60 -44.12 -6.99
C ARG A 597 10.23 -45.59 -6.77
#